data_b19bd5def101f6e626f4627feee299f0
#
_entry.id   b19bd5def101f6e626f4627feee299f0
#
_cell.length_a   1.000
_cell.length_b   1.000
_cell.length_c   1.000
_cell.angle_alpha   90.00
_cell.angle_beta   90.00
_cell.angle_gamma   90.00
#
_symmetry.space_group_name_H-M   'P 1'
#
loop_
_entity.id
_entity.type
_entity.pdbx_description
1 polymer ?
#
loop_
_entity_poly.entity_id
_entity_poly.type
_entity_poly.pdbx_seq_one_letter_code
_entity_poly.pdbx_strand_id
1 'polypeptide(L)'
;MRQNMTRRSFVKTALVSSAGLTLAPDGKAQEHKLVAPSAPVPAGSLPTVRIGKLEVSRLILGGNLLTHYTHSRDLKYVYNLAAHYNTDEKIMETLALAEANGINTVSMHNPPHPVSVLSRYRKERGGKIQWIICPTAPVEPDMAQYRQHVEALLKDGCEAIYLWGVHADPLVAMGKLDLVAKAVELPKEYGVPSGVGCHALDVVKACEANGIKADFYIKTFHHHSYPTGPKPEQLKEPYNEFPGYWCREPQETAEFMKTVQKPWFAFKVMAAGAIPPSNAFRFAFQGGADCVLAGMFDYEIAEDVKLALEALDRAKNRARPWGFHGQDNRAAI
;
A
#
# COMPACT_ATOMS: atom_id res chain seq x y z
N MET A 1 12.20 55.86 -27.64
CA MET A 1 11.58 56.13 -26.32
C MET A 1 10.97 54.86 -25.76
N ARG A 2 11.59 54.22 -24.76
CA ARG A 2 11.00 53.05 -24.07
C ARG A 2 10.15 53.60 -22.91
N GLN A 3 8.82 53.48 -23.02
CA GLN A 3 7.94 53.79 -21.90
C GLN A 3 8.07 52.68 -20.84
N ASN A 4 8.52 53.05 -19.63
CA ASN A 4 8.53 52.16 -18.47
C ASN A 4 7.09 51.93 -17.99
N MET A 5 6.56 50.73 -18.26
CA MET A 5 5.26 50.31 -17.74
C MET A 5 5.39 50.04 -16.24
N THR A 6 4.62 50.74 -15.43
CA THR A 6 4.56 50.50 -13.98
C THR A 6 3.71 49.27 -13.67
N ARG A 7 3.94 48.58 -12.51
CA ARG A 7 3.12 47.44 -12.04
C ARG A 7 1.62 47.74 -12.06
N ARG A 8 1.23 49.00 -11.82
CA ARG A 8 -0.17 49.44 -11.81
C ARG A 8 -0.79 49.52 -13.21
N SER A 9 -0.03 49.87 -14.23
CA SER A 9 -0.52 49.87 -15.64
C SER A 9 -0.62 48.44 -16.19
N PHE A 10 0.29 47.53 -15.79
CA PHE A 10 0.21 46.12 -16.19
C PHE A 10 -1.07 45.44 -15.65
N VAL A 11 -1.42 45.64 -14.37
CA VAL A 11 -2.65 45.07 -13.78
C VAL A 11 -3.91 45.64 -14.44
N LYS A 12 -3.96 46.92 -14.77
CA LYS A 12 -5.11 47.53 -15.50
C LYS A 12 -5.26 47.00 -16.93
N THR A 13 -4.17 46.78 -17.65
CA THR A 13 -4.21 46.24 -19.00
C THR A 13 -4.60 44.75 -19.01
N ALA A 14 -4.15 43.98 -18.01
CA ALA A 14 -4.55 42.57 -17.86
C ALA A 14 -6.05 42.38 -17.53
N LEU A 15 -6.63 43.32 -16.77
CA LEU A 15 -8.07 43.31 -16.44
C LEU A 15 -8.98 43.72 -17.63
N VAL A 16 -8.49 44.52 -18.56
CA VAL A 16 -9.29 44.95 -19.76
C VAL A 16 -9.18 43.89 -20.87
N SER A 17 -8.09 43.09 -20.92
CA SER A 17 -7.93 42.06 -21.94
C SER A 17 -8.68 40.76 -21.64
N SER A 18 -9.17 40.57 -20.40
CA SER A 18 -9.94 39.39 -20.02
C SER A 18 -11.45 39.48 -20.28
N ALA A 19 -11.95 40.63 -20.78
CA ALA A 19 -13.37 40.81 -21.00
C ALA A 19 -13.89 40.30 -22.37
N GLY A 20 -13.07 39.57 -23.12
CA GLY A 20 -13.41 39.15 -24.49
C GLY A 20 -13.35 37.65 -24.79
N LEU A 21 -13.02 36.81 -23.84
CA LEU A 21 -13.08 35.33 -24.00
C LEU A 21 -14.25 34.80 -23.17
N THR A 22 -15.41 34.69 -23.80
CA THR A 22 -16.49 33.83 -23.31
C THR A 22 -16.04 32.39 -23.47
N LEU A 23 -15.35 31.83 -22.45
CA LEU A 23 -15.25 30.42 -22.25
C LEU A 23 -16.65 29.91 -21.87
N ALA A 24 -17.19 28.99 -22.66
CA ALA A 24 -18.44 28.31 -22.34
C ALA A 24 -18.38 27.73 -20.95
N PRO A 25 -19.41 27.89 -20.10
CA PRO A 25 -19.40 27.40 -18.74
C PRO A 25 -19.95 25.97 -18.69
N ASP A 26 -19.13 24.97 -19.05
CA ASP A 26 -19.47 23.57 -18.86
C ASP A 26 -18.35 22.78 -18.15
N GLY A 27 -17.68 23.43 -17.24
CA GLY A 27 -16.87 22.79 -16.22
C GLY A 27 -17.37 23.23 -14.86
N LYS A 28 -18.36 22.57 -14.28
CA LYS A 28 -18.63 22.71 -12.84
C LYS A 28 -17.35 22.31 -12.12
N ALA A 29 -16.61 23.31 -11.63
CA ALA A 29 -15.55 23.07 -10.67
C ALA A 29 -16.19 22.27 -9.53
N GLN A 30 -15.78 21.03 -9.39
CA GLN A 30 -16.20 20.21 -8.26
C GLN A 30 -15.64 20.90 -7.03
N GLU A 31 -16.49 21.48 -6.20
CA GLU A 31 -16.09 21.98 -4.89
C GLU A 31 -15.54 20.78 -4.10
N HIS A 32 -14.23 20.68 -4.01
CA HIS A 32 -13.60 19.78 -3.06
C HIS A 32 -13.87 20.34 -1.66
N LYS A 33 -14.97 19.90 -1.05
CA LYS A 33 -15.17 20.13 0.37
C LYS A 33 -14.04 19.43 1.11
N LEU A 34 -13.29 20.19 1.90
CA LEU A 34 -12.41 19.62 2.91
C LEU A 34 -13.27 18.67 3.75
N VAL A 35 -12.93 17.39 3.71
CA VAL A 35 -13.62 16.38 4.52
C VAL A 35 -13.28 16.69 5.97
N ALA A 36 -14.30 17.05 6.77
CA ALA A 36 -14.11 17.17 8.21
C ALA A 36 -13.69 15.79 8.76
N PRO A 37 -12.75 15.74 9.73
CA PRO A 37 -12.34 14.46 10.32
C PRO A 37 -13.57 13.68 10.80
N SER A 38 -13.74 12.46 10.34
CA SER A 38 -14.82 11.57 10.80
C SER A 38 -14.58 11.19 12.26
N ALA A 39 -15.66 10.90 12.98
CA ALA A 39 -15.53 10.35 14.33
C ALA A 39 -14.79 9.01 14.29
N PRO A 40 -13.88 8.72 15.26
CA PRO A 40 -13.16 7.47 15.33
C PRO A 40 -14.10 6.26 15.31
N VAL A 41 -13.73 5.24 14.53
CA VAL A 41 -14.43 3.94 14.55
C VAL A 41 -13.96 3.18 15.80
N PRO A 42 -14.85 2.49 16.54
CA PRO A 42 -14.46 1.76 17.75
C PRO A 42 -13.32 0.75 17.46
N ALA A 43 -12.31 0.72 18.33
CA ALA A 43 -11.22 -0.25 18.24
C ALA A 43 -11.77 -1.68 18.23
N GLY A 44 -11.21 -2.56 17.39
CA GLY A 44 -11.67 -3.95 17.22
C GLY A 44 -12.85 -4.13 16.25
N SER A 45 -13.33 -3.07 15.58
CA SER A 45 -14.38 -3.19 14.56
C SER A 45 -13.89 -3.78 13.23
N LEU A 46 -12.58 -3.71 12.92
CA LEU A 46 -12.00 -4.32 11.74
C LEU A 46 -11.80 -5.83 11.95
N PRO A 47 -12.34 -6.69 11.06
CA PRO A 47 -12.02 -8.11 11.07
C PRO A 47 -10.52 -8.35 10.82
N THR A 48 -10.01 -9.50 11.25
CA THR A 48 -8.59 -9.87 11.10
C THR A 48 -8.40 -11.06 10.16
N VAL A 49 -7.16 -11.28 9.77
CA VAL A 49 -6.66 -12.51 9.15
C VAL A 49 -5.42 -12.97 9.92
N ARG A 50 -5.24 -14.28 10.05
CA ARG A 50 -4.09 -14.84 10.75
C ARG A 50 -2.93 -15.13 9.79
N ILE A 51 -1.72 -14.70 10.15
CA ILE A 51 -0.45 -15.12 9.56
C ILE A 51 0.48 -15.62 10.67
N GLY A 52 0.74 -16.92 10.72
CA GLY A 52 1.44 -17.50 11.85
C GLY A 52 0.73 -17.21 13.17
N LYS A 53 1.38 -16.50 14.08
CA LYS A 53 0.83 -16.08 15.39
C LYS A 53 0.16 -14.69 15.35
N LEU A 54 0.26 -13.97 14.24
CA LEU A 54 -0.23 -12.60 14.15
C LEU A 54 -1.68 -12.57 13.69
N GLU A 55 -2.48 -11.76 14.37
CA GLU A 55 -3.81 -11.34 13.92
C GLU A 55 -3.67 -9.96 13.25
N VAL A 56 -3.81 -9.91 11.94
CA VAL A 56 -3.62 -8.70 11.10
C VAL A 56 -4.96 -8.12 10.71
N SER A 57 -5.22 -6.85 10.98
CA SER A 57 -6.44 -6.17 10.55
C SER A 57 -6.57 -6.16 9.03
N ARG A 58 -7.78 -6.32 8.50
CA ARG A 58 -8.02 -6.39 7.04
C ARG A 58 -7.75 -5.08 6.31
N LEU A 59 -7.64 -3.95 7.02
CA LEU A 59 -7.01 -2.73 6.53
C LEU A 59 -5.67 -2.56 7.25
N ILE A 60 -4.59 -2.39 6.48
CA ILE A 60 -3.20 -2.26 6.95
C ILE A 60 -2.71 -0.87 6.57
N LEU A 61 -2.06 -0.18 7.50
CA LEU A 61 -1.44 1.11 7.22
C LEU A 61 -0.22 0.92 6.32
N GLY A 62 -0.27 1.49 5.13
CA GLY A 62 0.84 1.51 4.18
C GLY A 62 1.87 2.57 4.55
N GLY A 63 3.12 2.16 4.70
CA GLY A 63 4.18 3.02 5.20
C GLY A 63 4.84 3.94 4.18
N ASN A 64 4.46 3.93 2.90
CA ASN A 64 5.15 4.76 1.89
C ASN A 64 5.07 6.26 2.18
N LEU A 65 3.96 6.75 2.74
CA LEU A 65 3.86 8.13 3.21
C LEU A 65 4.79 8.40 4.40
N LEU A 66 4.90 7.44 5.32
CA LEU A 66 5.73 7.53 6.52
C LEU A 66 7.23 7.45 6.19
N THR A 67 7.59 6.73 5.14
CA THR A 67 9.00 6.57 4.70
C THR A 67 9.42 7.61 3.67
N HIS A 68 8.54 8.57 3.34
CA HIS A 68 8.74 9.57 2.30
C HIS A 68 9.00 8.95 0.91
N TYR A 69 8.50 7.74 0.67
CA TYR A 69 8.57 7.04 -0.62
C TYR A 69 7.21 7.08 -1.32
N THR A 70 6.69 8.30 -1.47
CA THR A 70 5.34 8.54 -1.97
C THR A 70 5.27 8.36 -3.49
N HIS A 71 4.35 7.53 -3.96
CA HIS A 71 4.01 7.49 -5.37
C HIS A 71 3.05 8.65 -5.69
N SER A 72 3.41 9.53 -6.59
CA SER A 72 2.61 10.70 -6.96
C SER A 72 2.39 10.83 -8.46
N ARG A 73 2.69 9.78 -9.22
CA ARG A 73 2.63 9.74 -10.68
C ARG A 73 3.45 10.89 -11.29
N ASP A 74 2.87 11.76 -12.10
CA ASP A 74 3.48 12.95 -12.68
C ASP A 74 3.48 14.18 -11.75
N LEU A 75 2.78 14.13 -10.61
CA LEU A 75 2.63 15.23 -9.66
C LEU A 75 3.79 15.32 -8.68
N LYS A 76 5.00 15.60 -9.13
CA LYS A 76 6.21 15.62 -8.30
C LYS A 76 6.14 16.54 -7.08
N TYR A 77 5.38 17.63 -7.14
CA TYR A 77 5.21 18.53 -5.98
C TYR A 77 4.46 17.84 -4.83
N VAL A 78 3.58 16.89 -5.10
CA VAL A 78 2.87 16.12 -4.07
C VAL A 78 3.84 15.24 -3.28
N TYR A 79 4.86 14.68 -3.94
CA TYR A 79 5.94 13.97 -3.26
C TYR A 79 6.62 14.84 -2.19
N ASN A 80 7.05 16.05 -2.57
CA ASN A 80 7.71 16.98 -1.67
C ASN A 80 6.77 17.45 -0.55
N LEU A 81 5.50 17.72 -0.87
CA LEU A 81 4.50 18.11 0.12
C LEU A 81 4.27 17.01 1.16
N ALA A 82 4.08 15.76 0.71
CA ALA A 82 3.89 14.62 1.59
C ALA A 82 5.11 14.37 2.50
N ALA A 83 6.33 14.48 1.96
CA ALA A 83 7.55 14.36 2.74
C ALA A 83 7.69 15.47 3.79
N HIS A 84 7.31 16.70 3.45
CA HIS A 84 7.33 17.83 4.39
C HIS A 84 6.24 17.72 5.47
N TYR A 85 5.07 17.19 5.12
CA TYR A 85 3.94 17.00 6.03
C TYR A 85 4.21 15.91 7.07
N ASN A 86 4.78 14.78 6.67
CA ASN A 86 5.02 13.61 7.52
C ASN A 86 6.32 13.77 8.34
N THR A 87 6.30 14.73 9.29
CA THR A 87 7.34 14.83 10.33
C THR A 87 7.27 13.65 11.30
N ASP A 88 8.28 13.45 12.14
CA ASP A 88 8.29 12.40 13.17
C ASP A 88 7.04 12.43 14.04
N GLU A 89 6.66 13.63 14.51
CA GLU A 89 5.45 13.79 15.33
C GLU A 89 4.19 13.41 14.55
N LYS A 90 4.11 13.82 13.28
CA LYS A 90 2.96 13.49 12.43
C LYS A 90 2.89 11.99 12.12
N ILE A 91 4.04 11.33 11.94
CA ILE A 91 4.11 9.86 11.79
C ILE A 91 3.58 9.18 13.06
N MET A 92 4.04 9.58 14.24
CA MET A 92 3.57 9.01 15.52
C MET A 92 2.09 9.28 15.78
N GLU A 93 1.57 10.46 15.39
CA GLU A 93 0.14 10.78 15.45
C GLU A 93 -0.67 9.88 14.50
N THR A 94 -0.21 9.69 13.27
CA THR A 94 -0.82 8.80 12.28
C THR A 94 -0.92 7.36 12.78
N LEU A 95 0.17 6.85 13.39
CA LEU A 95 0.18 5.51 14.01
C LEU A 95 -0.84 5.39 15.15
N ALA A 96 -0.91 6.41 16.03
CA ALA A 96 -1.86 6.42 17.14
C ALA A 96 -3.32 6.45 16.63
N LEU A 97 -3.60 7.24 15.60
CA LEU A 97 -4.93 7.30 14.98
C LEU A 97 -5.29 5.98 14.29
N ALA A 98 -4.33 5.32 13.65
CA ALA A 98 -4.53 4.00 13.05
C ALA A 98 -4.95 2.98 14.12
N GLU A 99 -4.23 2.89 15.23
CA GLU A 99 -4.58 2.01 16.35
C GLU A 99 -5.94 2.36 16.97
N ALA A 100 -6.21 3.64 17.18
CA ALA A 100 -7.49 4.10 17.73
C ALA A 100 -8.69 3.74 16.84
N ASN A 101 -8.48 3.57 15.54
CA ASN A 101 -9.49 3.16 14.57
C ASN A 101 -9.44 1.65 14.23
N GLY A 102 -8.69 0.84 14.98
CA GLY A 102 -8.67 -0.61 14.85
C GLY A 102 -7.69 -1.16 13.81
N ILE A 103 -6.87 -0.34 13.17
CA ILE A 103 -5.76 -0.78 12.33
C ILE A 103 -4.62 -1.20 13.28
N ASN A 104 -4.28 -2.47 13.29
CA ASN A 104 -3.28 -3.00 14.21
C ASN A 104 -1.92 -3.30 13.57
N THR A 105 -1.76 -3.00 12.28
CA THR A 105 -0.55 -3.37 11.52
C THR A 105 -0.14 -2.25 10.56
N VAL A 106 1.16 -1.96 10.54
CA VAL A 106 1.82 -1.13 9.53
C VAL A 106 2.74 -1.99 8.67
N SER A 107 2.78 -1.73 7.36
CA SER A 107 3.71 -2.40 6.46
C SER A 107 4.48 -1.40 5.61
N MET A 108 5.82 -1.53 5.61
CA MET A 108 6.73 -0.62 4.91
C MET A 108 8.05 -1.31 4.55
N HIS A 109 8.92 -0.62 3.81
CA HIS A 109 10.34 -0.96 3.70
C HIS A 109 11.13 -0.38 4.89
N ASN A 110 12.41 -0.70 5.03
CA ASN A 110 13.22 -0.43 6.22
C ASN A 110 14.23 0.71 6.13
N PRO A 111 13.89 1.95 5.71
CA PRO A 111 14.84 3.05 5.87
C PRO A 111 15.08 3.31 7.36
N PRO A 112 16.34 3.60 7.78
CA PRO A 112 16.69 3.67 9.20
C PRO A 112 15.87 4.69 9.99
N HIS A 113 15.62 5.87 9.42
CA HIS A 113 14.91 6.94 10.12
C HIS A 113 13.45 6.56 10.44
N PRO A 114 12.56 6.15 9.51
CA PRO A 114 11.21 5.72 9.84
C PRO A 114 11.15 4.52 10.79
N VAL A 115 12.07 3.54 10.67
CA VAL A 115 12.15 2.43 11.64
C VAL A 115 12.44 2.96 13.05
N SER A 116 13.33 3.95 13.18
CA SER A 116 13.58 4.60 14.48
C SER A 116 12.35 5.31 15.03
N VAL A 117 11.53 5.94 14.18
CA VAL A 117 10.26 6.58 14.59
C VAL A 117 9.26 5.55 15.08
N LEU A 118 9.13 4.39 14.42
CA LEU A 118 8.30 3.28 14.90
C LEU A 118 8.76 2.79 16.28
N SER A 119 10.08 2.62 16.49
CA SER A 119 10.65 2.23 17.79
C SER A 119 10.37 3.27 18.88
N ARG A 120 10.50 4.55 18.56
CA ARG A 120 10.16 5.66 19.46
C ARG A 120 8.67 5.66 19.79
N TYR A 121 7.81 5.47 18.81
CA TYR A 121 6.36 5.39 19.04
C TYR A 121 5.99 4.31 20.07
N ARG A 122 6.57 3.11 19.94
CA ARG A 122 6.39 2.04 20.95
C ARG A 122 6.91 2.43 22.33
N LYS A 123 8.11 3.03 22.41
CA LYS A 123 8.77 3.35 23.68
C LYS A 123 8.17 4.58 24.36
N GLU A 124 7.90 5.63 23.60
CA GLU A 124 7.51 6.94 24.13
C GLU A 124 6.00 7.07 24.32
N ARG A 125 5.19 6.40 23.45
CA ARG A 125 3.72 6.51 23.45
C ARG A 125 2.99 5.20 23.77
N GLY A 126 3.71 4.11 24.02
CA GLY A 126 3.12 2.81 24.34
C GLY A 126 2.39 2.15 23.19
N GLY A 127 2.69 2.53 21.93
CA GLY A 127 2.09 1.98 20.73
C GLY A 127 2.28 0.47 20.61
N LYS A 128 1.28 -0.20 20.06
CA LYS A 128 1.23 -1.68 19.94
C LYS A 128 1.12 -2.14 18.49
N ILE A 129 1.12 -1.21 17.53
CA ILE A 129 0.98 -1.53 16.12
C ILE A 129 2.04 -2.53 15.68
N GLN A 130 1.63 -3.61 15.03
CA GLN A 130 2.50 -4.68 14.51
C GLN A 130 3.24 -4.20 13.27
N TRP A 131 4.46 -4.69 13.06
CA TRP A 131 5.28 -4.32 11.90
C TRP A 131 5.46 -5.50 10.96
N ILE A 132 5.09 -5.29 9.70
CA ILE A 132 5.38 -6.20 8.59
C ILE A 132 6.31 -5.44 7.64
N ILE A 133 7.60 -5.74 7.66
CA ILE A 133 8.62 -4.90 7.00
C ILE A 133 9.39 -5.72 5.96
N CYS A 134 9.74 -5.09 4.83
CA CYS A 134 10.65 -5.67 3.85
C CYS A 134 12.06 -5.07 3.98
N PRO A 135 13.10 -5.92 4.08
CA PRO A 135 14.47 -5.49 3.95
C PRO A 135 14.75 -4.91 2.57
N THR A 136 15.50 -3.81 2.51
CA THR A 136 15.96 -3.21 1.26
C THR A 136 17.33 -3.70 0.81
N ALA A 137 18.02 -4.49 1.65
CA ALA A 137 19.29 -5.10 1.28
C ALA A 137 19.16 -6.01 0.05
N PRO A 138 20.18 -6.09 -0.81
CA PRO A 138 20.16 -6.99 -1.94
C PRO A 138 20.08 -8.46 -1.49
N VAL A 139 19.44 -9.27 -2.34
CA VAL A 139 19.36 -10.72 -2.14
C VAL A 139 20.44 -11.38 -2.99
N GLU A 140 21.56 -11.66 -2.37
CA GLU A 140 22.74 -12.28 -3.00
C GLU A 140 22.89 -13.76 -2.58
N PRO A 141 23.67 -14.57 -3.28
CA PRO A 141 23.78 -16.00 -3.00
C PRO A 141 24.20 -16.36 -1.56
N ASP A 142 25.04 -15.52 -0.93
CA ASP A 142 25.51 -15.70 0.45
C ASP A 142 24.52 -15.18 1.50
N MET A 143 23.51 -14.41 1.08
CA MET A 143 22.48 -13.80 1.95
C MET A 143 23.04 -12.86 3.04
N ALA A 144 24.31 -12.48 3.02
CA ALA A 144 24.97 -11.82 4.14
C ALA A 144 24.31 -10.47 4.51
N GLN A 145 24.14 -9.58 3.54
CA GLN A 145 23.53 -8.27 3.75
C GLN A 145 22.02 -8.39 4.08
N TYR A 146 21.33 -9.30 3.39
CA TYR A 146 19.90 -9.53 3.64
C TYR A 146 19.69 -10.05 5.07
N ARG A 147 20.50 -11.01 5.53
CA ARG A 147 20.47 -11.53 6.93
C ARG A 147 20.72 -10.43 7.93
N GLN A 148 21.70 -9.55 7.70
CA GLN A 148 21.97 -8.42 8.60
C GLN A 148 20.76 -7.50 8.76
N HIS A 149 20.05 -7.19 7.65
CA HIS A 149 18.83 -6.37 7.72
C HIS A 149 17.68 -7.10 8.43
N VAL A 150 17.50 -8.40 8.19
CA VAL A 150 16.51 -9.22 8.89
C VAL A 150 16.77 -9.21 10.40
N GLU A 151 17.99 -9.49 10.83
CA GLU A 151 18.38 -9.53 12.25
C GLU A 151 18.18 -8.15 12.92
N ALA A 152 18.54 -7.08 12.25
CA ALA A 152 18.33 -5.71 12.77
C ALA A 152 16.84 -5.43 12.97
N LEU A 153 15.99 -5.73 12.00
CA LEU A 153 14.54 -5.56 12.11
C LEU A 153 13.93 -6.38 13.24
N LEU A 154 14.36 -7.65 13.40
CA LEU A 154 13.88 -8.51 14.46
C LEU A 154 14.30 -8.01 15.85
N LYS A 155 15.53 -7.50 15.98
CA LYS A 155 16.02 -6.85 17.20
C LYS A 155 15.18 -5.63 17.57
N ASP A 156 14.69 -4.88 16.57
CA ASP A 156 13.81 -3.72 16.77
C ASP A 156 12.35 -4.12 17.04
N GLY A 157 12.03 -5.42 16.98
CA GLY A 157 10.70 -5.96 17.31
C GLY A 157 9.75 -6.07 16.11
N CYS A 158 10.27 -6.22 14.90
CA CYS A 158 9.45 -6.53 13.72
C CYS A 158 8.81 -7.91 13.86
N GLU A 159 7.50 -8.03 13.60
CA GLU A 159 6.75 -9.27 13.83
C GLU A 159 6.62 -10.17 12.59
N ALA A 160 6.78 -9.62 11.38
CA ALA A 160 6.83 -10.40 10.15
C ALA A 160 7.69 -9.70 9.08
N ILE A 161 8.30 -10.49 8.22
CA ILE A 161 9.17 -9.99 7.15
C ILE A 161 8.66 -10.49 5.81
N TYR A 162 8.84 -9.72 4.75
CA TYR A 162 8.55 -10.18 3.40
C TYR A 162 9.66 -9.75 2.42
N LEU A 163 9.91 -10.60 1.43
CA LEU A 163 10.79 -10.24 0.32
C LEU A 163 10.19 -9.08 -0.46
N TRP A 164 10.94 -7.98 -0.58
CA TRP A 164 10.47 -6.79 -1.27
C TRP A 164 10.20 -7.04 -2.76
N GLY A 165 9.08 -6.54 -3.29
CA GLY A 165 8.69 -6.72 -4.70
C GLY A 165 9.72 -6.20 -5.70
N VAL A 166 10.47 -5.14 -5.34
CA VAL A 166 11.58 -4.61 -6.16
C VAL A 166 12.70 -5.65 -6.34
N HIS A 167 12.85 -6.61 -5.43
CA HIS A 167 13.80 -7.73 -5.56
C HIS A 167 13.12 -8.96 -6.13
N ALA A 168 11.89 -9.27 -5.70
CA ALA A 168 11.19 -10.48 -6.12
C ALA A 168 10.91 -10.51 -7.63
N ASP A 169 10.40 -9.41 -8.20
CA ASP A 169 10.09 -9.32 -9.63
C ASP A 169 11.30 -9.62 -10.52
N PRO A 170 12.46 -8.94 -10.38
CA PRO A 170 13.63 -9.24 -11.21
C PRO A 170 14.25 -10.60 -10.91
N LEU A 171 14.25 -11.09 -9.67
CA LEU A 171 14.78 -12.42 -9.35
C LEU A 171 14.01 -13.52 -10.10
N VAL A 172 12.67 -13.43 -10.09
CA VAL A 172 11.83 -14.39 -10.83
C VAL A 172 12.02 -14.24 -12.33
N ALA A 173 12.05 -13.01 -12.86
CA ALA A 173 12.27 -12.77 -14.29
C ALA A 173 13.63 -13.32 -14.79
N MET A 174 14.64 -13.36 -13.91
CA MET A 174 15.97 -13.94 -14.18
C MET A 174 16.06 -15.46 -13.89
N GLY A 175 14.98 -16.11 -13.46
CA GLY A 175 14.97 -17.52 -13.09
C GLY A 175 15.69 -17.85 -11.77
N LYS A 176 16.00 -16.85 -10.92
CA LYS A 176 16.72 -17.02 -9.63
C LYS A 176 15.78 -17.36 -8.49
N LEU A 177 14.97 -18.40 -8.66
CA LEU A 177 13.97 -18.81 -7.66
C LEU A 177 14.60 -19.37 -6.37
N ASP A 178 15.82 -19.89 -6.45
CA ASP A 178 16.60 -20.32 -5.29
C ASP A 178 16.87 -19.15 -4.32
N LEU A 179 17.15 -17.96 -4.84
CA LEU A 179 17.33 -16.77 -4.01
C LEU A 179 16.00 -16.29 -3.40
N VAL A 180 14.89 -16.39 -4.13
CA VAL A 180 13.56 -16.11 -3.57
C VAL A 180 13.25 -17.08 -2.43
N ALA A 181 13.51 -18.38 -2.61
CA ALA A 181 13.33 -19.38 -1.58
C ALA A 181 14.17 -19.08 -0.33
N LYS A 182 15.47 -18.80 -0.50
CA LYS A 182 16.36 -18.43 0.62
C LYS A 182 15.87 -17.18 1.37
N ALA A 183 15.42 -16.14 0.65
CA ALA A 183 14.92 -14.92 1.26
C ALA A 183 13.62 -15.15 2.06
N VAL A 184 12.78 -16.10 1.63
CA VAL A 184 11.57 -16.49 2.34
C VAL A 184 11.89 -17.36 3.57
N GLU A 185 12.83 -18.29 3.47
CA GLU A 185 13.18 -19.19 4.59
C GLU A 185 13.93 -18.47 5.70
N LEU A 186 14.77 -17.49 5.38
CA LEU A 186 15.64 -16.83 6.36
C LEU A 186 14.89 -16.23 7.57
N PRO A 187 13.80 -15.45 7.44
CA PRO A 187 13.08 -14.97 8.62
C PRO A 187 12.47 -16.09 9.46
N LYS A 188 12.14 -17.23 8.85
CA LYS A 188 11.58 -18.40 9.57
C LYS A 188 12.57 -19.08 10.48
N GLU A 189 13.87 -18.98 10.19
CA GLU A 189 14.93 -19.44 11.10
C GLU A 189 14.82 -18.77 12.48
N TYR A 190 14.23 -17.58 12.53
CA TYR A 190 13.97 -16.80 13.75
C TYR A 190 12.52 -16.91 14.27
N GLY A 191 11.71 -17.79 13.67
CA GLY A 191 10.35 -18.08 14.12
C GLY A 191 9.30 -17.01 13.79
N VAL A 192 9.57 -16.13 12.80
CA VAL A 192 8.62 -15.11 12.35
C VAL A 192 8.04 -15.45 10.97
N PRO A 193 6.77 -15.08 10.69
CA PRO A 193 6.17 -15.27 9.36
C PRO A 193 6.95 -14.55 8.28
N SER A 194 7.03 -15.18 7.10
CA SER A 194 7.75 -14.66 5.95
C SER A 194 6.88 -14.66 4.70
N GLY A 195 6.79 -13.50 4.02
CA GLY A 195 5.98 -13.32 2.83
C GLY A 195 6.78 -12.96 1.58
N VAL A 196 6.07 -12.79 0.46
CA VAL A 196 6.63 -12.29 -0.79
C VAL A 196 5.79 -11.11 -1.29
N GLY A 197 6.46 -9.97 -1.53
CA GLY A 197 5.89 -8.81 -2.22
C GLY A 197 6.15 -8.89 -3.72
N CYS A 198 5.22 -8.42 -4.56
CA CYS A 198 5.42 -8.38 -6.01
C CYS A 198 4.46 -7.43 -6.73
N HIS A 199 4.88 -7.00 -7.93
CA HIS A 199 4.05 -6.31 -8.90
C HIS A 199 3.56 -7.29 -9.98
N ALA A 200 4.45 -8.15 -10.50
CA ALA A 200 4.11 -9.15 -11.51
C ALA A 200 3.39 -10.36 -10.89
N LEU A 201 2.32 -10.83 -11.53
CA LEU A 201 1.62 -12.06 -11.13
C LEU A 201 2.52 -13.29 -11.26
N ASP A 202 3.47 -13.27 -12.19
CA ASP A 202 4.41 -14.36 -12.44
C ASP A 202 5.22 -14.74 -11.21
N VAL A 203 5.46 -13.79 -10.29
CA VAL A 203 6.13 -14.07 -9.01
C VAL A 203 5.30 -15.02 -8.15
N VAL A 204 4.00 -14.74 -7.99
CA VAL A 204 3.12 -15.64 -7.22
C VAL A 204 3.01 -17.00 -7.90
N LYS A 205 2.81 -17.03 -9.22
CA LYS A 205 2.76 -18.27 -10.01
C LYS A 205 4.04 -19.10 -9.83
N ALA A 206 5.20 -18.48 -9.95
CA ALA A 206 6.49 -19.15 -9.77
C ALA A 206 6.68 -19.69 -8.35
N CYS A 207 6.32 -18.91 -7.32
CA CYS A 207 6.39 -19.35 -5.94
C CYS A 207 5.50 -20.56 -5.67
N GLU A 208 4.24 -20.55 -6.14
CA GLU A 208 3.30 -21.65 -5.94
C GLU A 208 3.74 -22.90 -6.72
N ALA A 209 4.15 -22.75 -7.98
CA ALA A 209 4.57 -23.87 -8.83
C ALA A 209 5.85 -24.56 -8.31
N ASN A 210 6.74 -23.82 -7.62
CA ASN A 210 8.00 -24.35 -7.08
C ASN A 210 7.93 -24.64 -5.58
N GLY A 211 6.73 -24.58 -4.98
CA GLY A 211 6.53 -24.93 -3.57
C GLY A 211 7.26 -24.02 -2.57
N ILE A 212 7.53 -22.75 -2.92
CA ILE A 212 8.13 -21.78 -2.01
C ILE A 212 7.17 -21.52 -0.84
N LYS A 213 7.69 -21.68 0.38
CA LYS A 213 6.91 -21.69 1.62
C LYS A 213 6.61 -20.29 2.15
N ALA A 214 6.20 -19.35 1.30
CA ALA A 214 5.71 -18.06 1.77
C ALA A 214 4.47 -18.25 2.66
N ASP A 215 4.35 -17.48 3.73
CA ASP A 215 3.19 -17.51 4.62
C ASP A 215 2.08 -16.57 4.14
N PHE A 216 2.40 -15.56 3.34
CA PHE A 216 1.47 -14.60 2.75
C PHE A 216 2.06 -13.95 1.50
N TYR A 217 1.21 -13.32 0.69
CA TYR A 217 1.62 -12.50 -0.44
C TYR A 217 1.16 -11.06 -0.29
N ILE A 218 2.04 -10.11 -0.66
CA ILE A 218 1.70 -8.69 -0.86
C ILE A 218 1.78 -8.42 -2.36
N LYS A 219 0.64 -8.49 -3.07
CA LYS A 219 0.57 -8.35 -4.53
C LYS A 219 -0.22 -7.09 -4.90
N THR A 220 0.33 -6.28 -5.79
CA THR A 220 -0.39 -5.11 -6.32
C THR A 220 -1.70 -5.52 -6.99
N PHE A 221 -2.78 -4.78 -6.70
CA PHE A 221 -4.09 -5.11 -7.23
C PHE A 221 -5.00 -3.89 -7.35
N HIS A 222 -5.28 -3.48 -8.57
CA HIS A 222 -6.25 -2.42 -8.89
C HIS A 222 -6.77 -2.61 -10.32
N HIS A 223 -7.98 -2.09 -10.60
CA HIS A 223 -8.51 -2.06 -11.96
C HIS A 223 -7.88 -0.95 -12.80
N HIS A 224 -8.21 -0.90 -14.10
CA HIS A 224 -7.73 0.12 -15.03
C HIS A 224 -8.81 1.15 -15.41
N SER A 225 -10.03 1.02 -14.87
CA SER A 225 -11.18 1.87 -15.20
C SER A 225 -11.16 3.17 -14.40
N TYR A 226 -10.12 3.99 -14.58
CA TYR A 226 -10.01 5.33 -14.02
C TYR A 226 -9.50 6.31 -15.11
N PRO A 227 -9.75 7.64 -15.01
CA PRO A 227 -9.53 8.58 -16.11
C PRO A 227 -8.12 8.57 -16.71
N THR A 228 -7.10 8.31 -15.88
CA THR A 228 -5.69 8.20 -16.29
C THR A 228 -5.18 6.76 -16.29
N GLY A 229 -6.09 5.78 -16.36
CA GLY A 229 -5.74 4.37 -16.44
C GLY A 229 -4.99 4.02 -17.72
N PRO A 230 -4.17 2.96 -17.70
CA PRO A 230 -3.40 2.55 -18.86
C PRO A 230 -4.31 2.02 -19.97
N LYS A 231 -3.96 2.33 -21.21
CA LYS A 231 -4.53 1.66 -22.38
C LYS A 231 -3.86 0.31 -22.58
N PRO A 232 -4.51 -0.66 -23.26
CA PRO A 232 -3.94 -1.99 -23.47
C PRO A 232 -2.53 -1.98 -24.05
N GLU A 233 -2.24 -1.09 -25.00
CA GLU A 233 -0.92 -0.96 -25.63
C GLU A 233 0.17 -0.44 -24.69
N GLN A 234 -0.21 0.16 -23.56
CA GLN A 234 0.72 0.70 -22.56
C GLN A 234 1.09 -0.34 -21.49
N LEU A 235 0.37 -1.47 -21.40
CA LEU A 235 0.59 -2.54 -20.43
C LEU A 235 1.76 -3.47 -20.83
N LYS A 236 2.92 -2.89 -21.15
CA LYS A 236 4.10 -3.65 -21.61
C LYS A 236 4.95 -4.15 -20.45
N GLU A 237 5.03 -3.37 -19.39
CA GLU A 237 5.83 -3.63 -18.21
C GLU A 237 4.94 -4.09 -17.04
N PRO A 238 5.48 -4.76 -16.02
CA PRO A 238 4.72 -5.17 -14.83
C PRO A 238 4.06 -4.00 -14.11
N TYR A 239 4.69 -2.85 -14.12
CA TYR A 239 4.15 -1.59 -13.59
C TYR A 239 4.80 -0.39 -14.27
N ASN A 240 4.16 0.79 -14.16
CA ASN A 240 4.68 2.04 -14.65
C ASN A 240 4.18 3.21 -13.79
N GLU A 241 5.06 4.15 -13.44
CA GLU A 241 4.68 5.36 -12.70
C GLU A 241 3.85 6.33 -13.54
N PHE A 242 4.05 6.35 -14.86
CA PHE A 242 3.27 7.14 -15.81
C PHE A 242 2.98 6.32 -17.07
N PRO A 243 1.70 6.01 -17.36
CA PRO A 243 0.44 6.61 -16.90
C PRO A 243 -0.03 6.24 -15.49
N GLY A 244 0.76 5.53 -14.71
CA GLY A 244 0.46 5.23 -13.32
C GLY A 244 -0.40 3.97 -13.15
N TYR A 245 0.23 2.81 -13.34
CA TYR A 245 -0.35 1.50 -13.01
C TYR A 245 0.71 0.59 -12.38
N TRP A 246 0.27 -0.31 -11.49
CA TRP A 246 1.14 -1.24 -10.77
C TRP A 246 0.62 -2.68 -10.79
N CYS A 247 -0.56 -2.90 -11.36
CA CYS A 247 -1.12 -4.22 -11.63
C CYS A 247 -1.46 -4.29 -13.12
N ARG A 248 -0.71 -5.08 -13.88
CA ARG A 248 -0.88 -5.19 -15.34
C ARG A 248 -2.11 -6.01 -15.73
N GLU A 249 -2.37 -7.09 -14.99
CA GLU A 249 -3.39 -8.08 -15.29
C GLU A 249 -4.34 -8.33 -14.11
N PRO A 250 -5.22 -7.37 -13.76
CA PRO A 250 -6.04 -7.47 -12.56
C PRO A 250 -7.04 -8.64 -12.60
N GLN A 251 -7.65 -8.94 -13.76
CA GLN A 251 -8.60 -10.03 -13.91
C GLN A 251 -7.90 -11.40 -13.73
N GLU A 252 -6.77 -11.59 -14.39
CA GLU A 252 -5.98 -12.82 -14.28
C GLU A 252 -5.44 -12.97 -12.85
N THR A 253 -5.03 -11.87 -12.21
CA THR A 253 -4.62 -11.89 -10.81
C THR A 253 -5.74 -12.39 -9.90
N ALA A 254 -6.96 -11.86 -10.05
CA ALA A 254 -8.11 -12.32 -9.25
C ALA A 254 -8.41 -13.80 -9.47
N GLU A 255 -8.39 -14.26 -10.72
CA GLU A 255 -8.65 -15.67 -11.05
C GLU A 255 -7.56 -16.59 -10.49
N PHE A 256 -6.29 -16.27 -10.68
CA PHE A 256 -5.20 -17.08 -10.17
C PHE A 256 -5.21 -17.13 -8.63
N MET A 257 -5.43 -16.01 -7.98
CA MET A 257 -5.45 -15.94 -6.51
C MET A 257 -6.58 -16.77 -5.88
N LYS A 258 -7.62 -17.17 -6.62
CA LYS A 258 -8.62 -18.14 -6.12
C LYS A 258 -8.00 -19.50 -5.79
N THR A 259 -6.93 -19.89 -6.49
CA THR A 259 -6.23 -21.15 -6.27
C THR A 259 -5.18 -21.09 -5.15
N VAL A 260 -4.78 -19.89 -4.74
CA VAL A 260 -3.74 -19.67 -3.72
C VAL A 260 -4.34 -19.73 -2.31
N GLN A 261 -3.85 -20.68 -1.51
CA GLN A 261 -4.32 -20.91 -0.13
C GLN A 261 -3.51 -20.16 0.93
N LYS A 262 -2.96 -19.03 0.60
CA LYS A 262 -2.21 -18.17 1.52
C LYS A 262 -2.88 -16.80 1.60
N PRO A 263 -2.83 -16.13 2.76
CA PRO A 263 -3.33 -14.77 2.88
C PRO A 263 -2.74 -13.86 1.80
N TRP A 264 -3.61 -13.06 1.17
CA TRP A 264 -3.25 -12.11 0.14
C TRP A 264 -3.58 -10.69 0.58
N PHE A 265 -2.55 -9.85 0.64
CA PHE A 265 -2.66 -8.42 0.91
C PHE A 265 -2.60 -7.67 -0.42
N ALA A 266 -3.72 -7.08 -0.82
CA ALA A 266 -3.76 -6.24 -2.02
C ALA A 266 -3.05 -4.92 -1.74
N PHE A 267 -2.09 -4.58 -2.61
CA PHE A 267 -1.23 -3.42 -2.46
C PHE A 267 -1.40 -2.43 -3.62
N LYS A 268 -1.11 -1.15 -3.38
CA LYS A 268 -1.26 -0.06 -4.37
C LYS A 268 -2.66 0.03 -4.99
N VAL A 269 -3.67 -0.34 -4.20
CA VAL A 269 -5.06 -0.50 -4.65
C VAL A 269 -5.66 0.79 -5.23
N MET A 270 -5.21 1.96 -4.76
CA MET A 270 -5.68 3.27 -5.21
C MET A 270 -4.92 3.82 -6.43
N ALA A 271 -3.97 3.06 -7.02
CA ALA A 271 -3.16 3.50 -8.15
C ALA A 271 -2.57 4.91 -7.92
N ALA A 272 -1.89 5.11 -6.78
CA ALA A 272 -1.35 6.41 -6.32
C ALA A 272 -2.40 7.55 -6.29
N GLY A 273 -3.58 7.26 -5.74
CA GLY A 273 -4.67 8.22 -5.56
C GLY A 273 -5.54 8.46 -6.81
N ALA A 274 -5.31 7.71 -7.90
CA ALA A 274 -6.16 7.81 -9.10
C ALA A 274 -7.50 7.11 -8.94
N ILE A 275 -7.60 6.16 -8.02
CA ILE A 275 -8.83 5.42 -7.68
C ILE A 275 -9.24 5.82 -6.28
N PRO A 276 -10.45 6.34 -6.06
CA PRO A 276 -10.96 6.67 -4.73
C PRO A 276 -10.98 5.45 -3.80
N PRO A 277 -10.71 5.59 -2.49
CA PRO A 277 -10.67 4.48 -1.54
C PRO A 277 -11.92 3.60 -1.56
N SER A 278 -13.12 4.19 -1.62
CA SER A 278 -14.39 3.45 -1.68
C SER A 278 -14.48 2.47 -2.86
N ASN A 279 -13.91 2.84 -4.00
CA ASN A 279 -13.87 1.98 -5.19
C ASN A 279 -12.71 0.97 -5.11
N ALA A 280 -11.53 1.44 -4.71
CA ALA A 280 -10.33 0.62 -4.58
C ALA A 280 -10.52 -0.54 -3.58
N PHE A 281 -11.03 -0.26 -2.38
CA PHE A 281 -11.25 -1.27 -1.34
C PHE A 281 -12.33 -2.27 -1.74
N ARG A 282 -13.44 -1.78 -2.33
CA ARG A 282 -14.49 -2.66 -2.87
C ARG A 282 -13.91 -3.60 -3.94
N PHE A 283 -13.17 -3.07 -4.92
CA PHE A 283 -12.55 -3.88 -5.97
C PHE A 283 -11.60 -4.92 -5.39
N ALA A 284 -10.74 -4.53 -4.44
CA ALA A 284 -9.76 -5.42 -3.82
C ALA A 284 -10.44 -6.56 -3.05
N PHE A 285 -11.38 -6.27 -2.17
CA PHE A 285 -12.05 -7.29 -1.37
C PHE A 285 -12.96 -8.18 -2.21
N GLN A 286 -13.75 -7.64 -3.14
CA GLN A 286 -14.56 -8.44 -4.06
C GLN A 286 -13.70 -9.31 -4.98
N GLY A 287 -12.54 -8.82 -5.41
CA GLY A 287 -11.56 -9.57 -6.19
C GLY A 287 -10.84 -10.68 -5.44
N GLY A 288 -11.02 -10.77 -4.12
CA GLY A 288 -10.53 -11.89 -3.32
C GLY A 288 -9.39 -11.57 -2.36
N ALA A 289 -8.93 -10.33 -2.26
CA ALA A 289 -7.88 -9.97 -1.30
C ALA A 289 -8.33 -10.16 0.16
N ASP A 290 -7.47 -10.68 1.02
CA ASP A 290 -7.77 -10.86 2.44
C ASP A 290 -7.57 -9.59 3.24
N CYS A 291 -6.59 -8.79 2.85
CA CYS A 291 -6.33 -7.47 3.39
C CYS A 291 -6.10 -6.45 2.28
N VAL A 292 -6.31 -5.19 2.62
CA VAL A 292 -5.90 -4.04 1.82
C VAL A 292 -4.77 -3.31 2.55
N LEU A 293 -3.68 -3.07 1.83
CA LEU A 293 -2.54 -2.28 2.28
C LEU A 293 -2.61 -0.91 1.58
N ALA A 294 -2.95 0.13 2.32
CA ALA A 294 -3.16 1.47 1.79
C ALA A 294 -2.36 2.52 2.57
N GLY A 295 -1.69 3.43 1.85
CA GLY A 295 -1.13 4.65 2.44
C GLY A 295 -2.27 5.61 2.78
N MET A 296 -2.28 6.13 3.99
CA MET A 296 -3.29 7.06 4.51
C MET A 296 -2.59 8.21 5.24
N PHE A 297 -3.06 9.42 5.03
CA PHE A 297 -2.74 10.52 5.94
C PHE A 297 -3.58 10.40 7.22
N ASP A 298 -3.15 11.04 8.29
CA ASP A 298 -3.83 11.04 9.58
C ASP A 298 -5.33 11.40 9.49
N TYR A 299 -5.67 12.41 8.69
CA TYR A 299 -7.05 12.88 8.48
C TYR A 299 -7.92 11.93 7.62
N GLU A 300 -7.34 10.97 6.91
CA GLU A 300 -8.05 9.99 6.08
C GLU A 300 -8.42 8.71 6.84
N ILE A 301 -7.68 8.37 7.89
CA ILE A 301 -7.75 7.05 8.56
C ILE A 301 -9.17 6.66 8.97
N ALA A 302 -9.89 7.54 9.65
CA ALA A 302 -11.21 7.22 10.16
C ALA A 302 -12.23 6.97 9.04
N GLU A 303 -12.17 7.75 7.96
CA GLU A 303 -13.04 7.55 6.80
C GLU A 303 -12.65 6.30 6.02
N ASP A 304 -11.35 6.05 5.83
CA ASP A 304 -10.87 4.85 5.13
C ASP A 304 -11.23 3.56 5.88
N VAL A 305 -11.19 3.56 7.21
CA VAL A 305 -11.67 2.41 8.02
C VAL A 305 -13.16 2.17 7.79
N LYS A 306 -13.99 3.21 7.78
CA LYS A 306 -15.42 3.11 7.47
C LYS A 306 -15.66 2.54 6.07
N LEU A 307 -14.96 3.08 5.06
CA LEU A 307 -15.04 2.60 3.68
C LEU A 307 -14.57 1.15 3.55
N ALA A 308 -13.55 0.75 4.31
CA ALA A 308 -13.09 -0.64 4.35
C ALA A 308 -14.15 -1.58 4.95
N LEU A 309 -14.79 -1.19 6.05
CA LEU A 309 -15.89 -1.95 6.66
C LEU A 309 -17.08 -2.12 5.70
N GLU A 310 -17.47 -1.06 5.00
CA GLU A 310 -18.52 -1.13 3.97
C GLU A 310 -18.12 -2.06 2.80
N ALA A 311 -16.87 -2.00 2.36
CA ALA A 311 -16.37 -2.86 1.29
C ALA A 311 -16.28 -4.33 1.72
N LEU A 312 -15.90 -4.61 2.97
CA LEU A 312 -15.90 -5.95 3.57
C LEU A 312 -17.31 -6.53 3.66
N ASP A 313 -18.27 -5.72 4.10
CA ASP A 313 -19.68 -6.13 4.16
C ASP A 313 -20.23 -6.53 2.78
N ARG A 314 -19.95 -5.74 1.75
CA ARG A 314 -20.34 -6.02 0.36
C ARG A 314 -19.61 -7.23 -0.26
N ALA A 315 -18.48 -7.64 0.31
CA ALA A 315 -17.67 -8.75 -0.17
C ALA A 315 -17.92 -10.07 0.60
N LYS A 316 -18.93 -10.14 1.48
CA LYS A 316 -19.23 -11.35 2.30
C LYS A 316 -19.36 -12.62 1.47
N ASN A 317 -19.98 -12.51 0.29
CA ASN A 317 -20.26 -13.66 -0.61
C ASN A 317 -19.32 -13.69 -1.83
N ARG A 318 -18.08 -13.20 -1.70
CA ARG A 318 -17.09 -13.22 -2.78
C ARG A 318 -16.69 -14.65 -3.18
N ALA A 319 -16.18 -14.82 -4.43
CA ALA A 319 -15.84 -16.14 -4.96
C ALA A 319 -14.66 -16.81 -4.22
N ARG A 320 -13.61 -16.04 -3.85
CA ARG A 320 -12.51 -16.55 -3.02
C ARG A 320 -12.91 -16.47 -1.54
N PRO A 321 -12.90 -17.59 -0.79
CA PRO A 321 -13.26 -17.58 0.64
C PRO A 321 -12.40 -16.62 1.46
N TRP A 322 -12.94 -16.15 2.58
CA TRP A 322 -12.18 -15.34 3.54
C TRP A 322 -11.23 -16.22 4.34
N GLY A 323 -9.99 -15.76 4.47
CA GLY A 323 -9.02 -16.32 5.39
C GLY A 323 -8.76 -17.81 5.17
N PHE A 324 -7.77 -18.15 4.41
CA PHE A 324 -7.22 -19.49 4.48
C PHE A 324 -6.54 -19.67 5.84
N HIS A 325 -7.34 -20.02 6.84
CA HIS A 325 -6.83 -20.46 8.12
C HIS A 325 -6.33 -21.88 7.94
N GLY A 326 -5.04 -22.11 8.06
CA GLY A 326 -4.55 -23.45 8.29
C GLY A 326 -5.29 -24.02 9.52
N GLN A 327 -6.20 -24.97 9.29
CA GLN A 327 -6.80 -25.91 10.25
C GLN A 327 -7.96 -25.49 11.16
N ASP A 328 -8.49 -24.28 11.18
CA ASP A 328 -9.61 -23.94 12.09
C ASP A 328 -10.93 -23.60 11.41
N ASN A 329 -11.29 -24.25 10.27
CA ASN A 329 -12.64 -24.16 9.70
C ASN A 329 -13.60 -25.21 10.31
N ARG A 330 -13.70 -25.32 11.65
CA ARG A 330 -14.73 -26.13 12.32
C ARG A 330 -15.71 -25.32 13.17
N ALA A 331 -15.91 -24.05 12.91
CA ALA A 331 -16.98 -23.32 13.58
C ALA A 331 -17.38 -22.10 12.77
N ALA A 332 -18.18 -22.29 11.72
CA ALA A 332 -19.13 -21.30 11.20
C ALA A 332 -20.02 -22.02 10.17
N ILE A 333 -20.95 -22.80 10.63
CA ILE A 333 -22.23 -23.10 9.98
C ILE A 333 -23.32 -22.53 10.87
#